data_d47f346231055b2a2baa1646db45abb5
#
_entry.id   d47f346231055b2a2baa1646db45abb5
#
_cell.length_a   1.000
_cell.length_b   1.000
_cell.length_c   1.000
_cell.angle_alpha   90.00
_cell.angle_beta   90.00
_cell.angle_gamma   90.00
#
_symmetry.space_group_name_H-M   'P 1'
#
loop_
_entity.id
_entity.type
_entity.pdbx_description
1 polymer ?
#
loop_
_entity_poly.entity_id
_entity_poly.type
_entity_poly.pdbx_seq_one_letter_code
_entity_poly.pdbx_strand_id
1 'polypeptide(L)'
;MDNIENIDEKIAKVEQMINEQKEIRSAKELENKKEKAFMDKPEVENRKSNFADIAQAMKEKRAVTLSGTGTVNTVRELVKLMTAKTEILNKVRYFYGANKNTVIPVWGTAASRPAPVEEGGNISSSNGNLGTQTLVPYAYATSFNVSQETLDLSAIDFEAELQGILADAYADAIAYQIFNGNGSGGNFTGLSAMTGAKKIETAVASTMTLADLANLALSLADKTDAGCIFLSPAVYSAFIADTTDSHKVYREDLIRDKKIENVPVFITSYAPSTMAGGDVVAFGADFRNYAVAVAGDLRITPKDNPGALAVTYDADMYLAGKPVIEGNFIELAVKA
;
A
#
# COMPACT_ATOMS: atom_id res chain seq x y z
N MET A 1 6.79 77.63 -38.01
CA MET A 1 6.02 77.05 -36.90
C MET A 1 5.98 75.54 -36.95
N ASP A 2 6.12 74.86 -38.10
CA ASP A 2 6.00 73.41 -38.28
C ASP A 2 7.15 72.54 -37.64
N ASN A 3 8.25 73.15 -37.24
CA ASN A 3 9.33 72.39 -36.63
C ASN A 3 9.22 72.18 -35.11
N ILE A 4 8.41 73.04 -34.44
CA ILE A 4 8.22 72.92 -32.97
C ILE A 4 7.17 71.87 -32.65
N GLU A 5 6.04 71.85 -33.41
CA GLU A 5 4.99 70.79 -33.24
C GLU A 5 5.52 69.34 -33.44
N ASN A 6 6.48 69.18 -34.38
CA ASN A 6 7.11 67.90 -34.66
C ASN A 6 8.07 67.43 -33.52
N ILE A 7 8.61 68.38 -32.76
CA ILE A 7 9.46 68.09 -31.61
C ILE A 7 8.62 67.68 -30.39
N ASP A 8 7.50 68.39 -30.15
CA ASP A 8 6.61 68.06 -29.03
C ASP A 8 5.93 66.71 -29.23
N GLU A 9 5.57 66.35 -30.46
CA GLU A 9 5.02 65.00 -30.77
C GLU A 9 6.08 63.90 -30.58
N LYS A 10 7.36 64.16 -30.88
CA LYS A 10 8.46 63.23 -30.61
C LYS A 10 8.75 63.09 -29.13
N ILE A 11 8.68 64.17 -28.36
CA ILE A 11 8.85 64.16 -26.90
C ILE A 11 7.72 63.35 -26.26
N ALA A 12 6.47 63.53 -26.64
CA ALA A 12 5.35 62.76 -26.12
C ALA A 12 5.49 61.27 -26.42
N LYS A 13 5.97 60.87 -27.61
CA LYS A 13 6.27 59.46 -27.94
C LYS A 13 7.41 58.88 -27.11
N VAL A 14 8.46 59.65 -26.84
CA VAL A 14 9.56 59.22 -25.99
C VAL A 14 9.11 59.05 -24.54
N GLU A 15 8.29 59.97 -24.03
CA GLU A 15 7.74 59.84 -22.67
C GLU A 15 6.82 58.65 -22.55
N GLN A 16 6.01 58.34 -23.56
CA GLN A 16 5.16 57.16 -23.60
C GLN A 16 6.00 55.87 -23.57
N MET A 17 7.06 55.79 -24.38
CA MET A 17 7.99 54.65 -24.38
C MET A 17 8.76 54.49 -23.05
N ILE A 18 9.11 55.61 -22.39
CA ILE A 18 9.73 55.56 -21.06
C ILE A 18 8.77 55.01 -20.00
N ASN A 19 7.52 55.39 -20.05
CA ASN A 19 6.49 54.92 -19.15
C ASN A 19 6.18 53.42 -19.38
N GLU A 20 6.06 52.95 -20.62
CA GLU A 20 5.94 51.53 -20.95
C GLU A 20 7.15 50.72 -20.49
N GLN A 21 8.36 51.24 -20.65
CA GLN A 21 9.57 50.60 -20.15
C GLN A 21 9.62 50.52 -18.62
N LYS A 22 9.11 51.51 -17.91
CA LYS A 22 8.99 51.50 -16.46
C LYS A 22 7.97 50.46 -15.99
N GLU A 23 6.83 50.35 -16.67
CA GLU A 23 5.82 49.32 -16.35
C GLU A 23 6.36 47.89 -16.60
N ILE A 24 7.07 47.68 -17.72
CA ILE A 24 7.70 46.38 -18.02
C ILE A 24 8.78 46.02 -16.98
N ARG A 25 9.55 47.03 -16.52
CA ARG A 25 10.56 46.81 -15.45
C ARG A 25 9.90 46.47 -14.11
N SER A 26 8.85 47.21 -13.75
CA SER A 26 8.11 46.94 -12.50
C SER A 26 7.41 45.57 -12.53
N ALA A 27 6.85 45.17 -13.67
CA ALA A 27 6.27 43.82 -13.86
C ALA A 27 7.33 42.73 -13.75
N LYS A 28 8.51 42.88 -14.36
CA LYS A 28 9.64 41.94 -14.24
C LYS A 28 10.21 41.87 -12.81
N GLU A 29 10.25 42.99 -12.09
CA GLU A 29 10.68 43.00 -10.69
C GLU A 29 9.67 42.30 -9.78
N LEU A 30 8.35 42.41 -10.09
CA LEU A 30 7.30 41.66 -9.39
C LEU A 30 7.35 40.18 -9.71
N GLU A 31 7.63 39.80 -10.96
CA GLU A 31 7.85 38.42 -11.36
C GLU A 31 9.08 37.81 -10.68
N ASN A 32 10.22 38.51 -10.73
CA ASN A 32 11.45 38.12 -10.02
C ASN A 32 11.27 38.06 -8.49
N LYS A 33 10.44 38.93 -7.89
CA LYS A 33 10.08 38.82 -6.47
C LYS A 33 9.19 37.62 -6.18
N LYS A 34 8.28 37.28 -7.09
CA LYS A 34 7.46 36.07 -7.00
C LYS A 34 8.31 34.82 -7.21
N GLU A 35 9.24 34.79 -8.17
CA GLU A 35 10.18 33.69 -8.34
C GLU A 35 11.13 33.53 -7.16
N LYS A 36 11.69 34.64 -6.64
CA LYS A 36 12.49 34.58 -5.40
C LYS A 36 11.66 34.13 -4.20
N ALA A 37 10.42 34.56 -4.03
CA ALA A 37 9.54 34.09 -2.97
C ALA A 37 9.09 32.62 -3.18
N PHE A 38 9.18 32.11 -4.43
CA PHE A 38 8.97 30.69 -4.72
C PHE A 38 10.25 29.86 -4.51
N MET A 39 11.43 30.45 -4.71
CA MET A 39 12.73 29.82 -4.42
C MET A 39 13.15 29.98 -2.95
N ASP A 40 12.74 31.03 -2.25
CA ASP A 40 12.88 31.21 -0.80
C ASP A 40 11.74 30.55 0.02
N LYS A 41 11.01 29.61 -0.59
CA LYS A 41 10.47 28.55 0.28
C LYS A 41 11.67 27.92 0.94
N PRO A 42 11.72 27.89 2.29
CA PRO A 42 12.86 27.32 2.97
C PRO A 42 13.11 25.98 2.27
N GLU A 43 14.32 25.77 1.77
CA GLU A 43 14.81 24.45 1.47
C GLU A 43 14.17 23.56 2.50
N VAL A 44 13.60 22.45 2.04
CA VAL A 44 13.16 21.40 2.94
C VAL A 44 14.42 21.00 3.67
N GLU A 45 14.75 21.81 4.67
CA GLU A 45 15.70 21.48 5.72
C GLU A 45 15.25 20.07 6.07
N ASN A 46 16.10 19.09 5.86
CA ASN A 46 15.90 17.70 6.21
C ASN A 46 15.05 17.67 7.47
N ARG A 47 13.71 17.62 7.31
CA ARG A 47 12.82 17.50 8.45
C ARG A 47 13.19 16.15 8.99
N LYS A 48 13.98 16.17 10.06
CA LYS A 48 14.20 15.03 10.92
C LYS A 48 12.86 14.31 10.97
N SER A 49 12.87 13.03 10.70
CA SER A 49 11.68 12.18 10.67
C SER A 49 10.74 12.62 11.80
N ASN A 50 9.44 12.71 11.53
CA ASN A 50 8.47 13.05 12.58
C ASN A 50 8.51 12.08 13.77
N PHE A 51 9.17 10.94 13.61
CA PHE A 51 9.46 10.00 14.69
C PHE A 51 10.42 10.56 15.74
N ALA A 52 11.36 11.46 15.37
CA ALA A 52 12.20 12.14 16.37
C ALA A 52 11.36 13.01 17.30
N ASP A 53 10.35 13.71 16.75
CA ASP A 53 9.42 14.52 17.56
C ASP A 53 8.54 13.64 18.46
N ILE A 54 8.13 12.46 17.96
CA ILE A 54 7.42 11.44 18.75
C ILE A 54 8.32 10.96 19.89
N ALA A 55 9.55 10.54 19.58
CA ALA A 55 10.50 10.04 20.56
C ALA A 55 10.78 11.07 21.67
N GLN A 56 10.90 12.35 21.29
CA GLN A 56 11.09 13.42 22.28
C GLN A 56 9.84 13.64 23.12
N ALA A 57 8.64 13.65 22.53
CA ALA A 57 7.40 13.82 23.26
C ALA A 57 7.10 12.64 24.20
N MET A 58 7.49 11.42 23.82
CA MET A 58 7.42 10.25 24.70
C MET A 58 8.34 10.41 25.93
N LYS A 59 9.57 10.91 25.74
CA LYS A 59 10.45 11.25 26.87
C LYS A 59 9.83 12.28 27.81
N GLU A 60 9.09 13.23 27.27
CA GLU A 60 8.34 14.24 28.04
C GLU A 60 6.98 13.73 28.56
N LYS A 61 6.63 12.45 28.32
CA LYS A 61 5.35 11.83 28.69
C LYS A 61 4.14 12.61 28.20
N ARG A 62 4.21 13.16 26.97
CA ARG A 62 3.12 13.90 26.31
C ARG A 62 2.42 13.05 25.28
N ALA A 63 1.11 13.22 25.15
CA ALA A 63 0.36 12.68 24.02
C ALA A 63 0.78 13.36 22.70
N VAL A 64 0.95 12.60 21.65
CA VAL A 64 1.34 13.10 20.32
C VAL A 64 0.31 12.68 19.30
N THR A 65 -0.20 13.66 18.58
CA THR A 65 -0.98 13.42 17.35
C THR A 65 -0.26 14.11 16.22
N LEU A 66 0.16 13.34 15.23
CA LEU A 66 0.78 13.88 14.04
C LEU A 66 -0.30 14.25 13.04
N SER A 67 -0.42 15.53 12.72
CA SER A 67 -1.41 16.04 11.78
C SER A 67 -0.76 16.83 10.63
N GLY A 68 -1.37 16.78 9.46
CA GLY A 68 -0.95 17.53 8.29
C GLY A 68 0.02 16.79 7.37
N THR A 69 0.76 17.52 6.54
CA THR A 69 1.63 16.96 5.49
C THR A 69 2.76 16.07 6.05
N GLY A 70 3.20 16.35 7.28
CA GLY A 70 4.21 15.57 7.98
C GLY A 70 3.75 14.17 8.33
N THR A 71 2.48 13.99 8.70
CA THR A 71 1.86 12.71 9.06
C THR A 71 1.91 11.71 7.92
N VAL A 72 1.55 12.14 6.70
CA VAL A 72 1.57 11.27 5.52
C VAL A 72 2.97 10.72 5.26
N ASN A 73 4.00 11.51 5.49
CA ASN A 73 5.39 11.06 5.32
C ASN A 73 5.76 10.03 6.38
N THR A 74 5.43 10.29 7.65
CA THR A 74 5.70 9.35 8.76
C THR A 74 4.99 8.01 8.55
N VAL A 75 3.72 8.04 8.15
CA VAL A 75 2.96 6.83 7.85
C VAL A 75 3.56 6.09 6.64
N ARG A 76 4.02 6.81 5.61
CA ARG A 76 4.70 6.19 4.47
C ARG A 76 6.02 5.54 4.86
N GLU A 77 6.81 6.18 5.72
CA GLU A 77 8.05 5.61 6.25
C GLU A 77 7.75 4.33 7.05
N LEU A 78 6.76 4.35 7.93
CA LEU A 78 6.32 3.18 8.67
C LEU A 78 5.88 2.05 7.73
N VAL A 79 5.02 2.33 6.74
CA VAL A 79 4.59 1.32 5.77
C VAL A 79 5.77 0.78 4.95
N LYS A 80 6.75 1.61 4.61
CA LYS A 80 7.97 1.16 3.94
C LYS A 80 8.78 0.17 4.78
N LEU A 81 8.88 0.40 6.09
CA LEU A 81 9.50 -0.55 7.01
C LEU A 81 8.68 -1.84 7.13
N MET A 82 7.37 -1.72 7.23
CA MET A 82 6.44 -2.86 7.28
C MET A 82 6.53 -3.73 6.03
N THR A 83 6.60 -3.13 4.83
CA THR A 83 6.71 -3.89 3.56
C THR A 83 7.99 -4.71 3.47
N ALA A 84 9.06 -4.31 4.17
CA ALA A 84 10.30 -5.07 4.23
C ALA A 84 10.20 -6.32 5.13
N LYS A 85 9.17 -6.42 6.00
CA LYS A 85 9.03 -7.52 6.97
C LYS A 85 8.37 -8.76 6.37
N THR A 86 7.43 -8.61 5.46
CA THR A 86 6.63 -9.70 4.91
C THR A 86 6.40 -9.51 3.41
N GLU A 87 6.59 -10.56 2.62
CA GLU A 87 6.44 -10.49 1.16
C GLU A 87 5.02 -10.08 0.71
N ILE A 88 3.98 -10.48 1.44
CA ILE A 88 2.60 -10.09 1.10
C ILE A 88 2.41 -8.58 1.14
N LEU A 89 3.00 -7.90 2.14
CA LEU A 89 2.89 -6.46 2.28
C LEU A 89 3.57 -5.70 1.14
N ASN A 90 4.60 -6.30 0.53
CA ASN A 90 5.27 -5.73 -0.65
C ASN A 90 4.46 -5.90 -1.94
N LYS A 91 3.52 -6.84 -1.98
CA LYS A 91 2.72 -7.14 -3.18
C LYS A 91 1.37 -6.40 -3.22
N VAL A 92 0.83 -5.98 -2.09
CA VAL A 92 -0.46 -5.29 -2.00
C VAL A 92 -0.35 -3.80 -2.35
N ARG A 93 -1.48 -3.20 -2.71
CA ARG A 93 -1.55 -1.79 -3.09
C ARG A 93 -2.00 -0.93 -1.92
N TYR A 94 -1.20 0.09 -1.57
CA TYR A 94 -1.49 1.02 -0.49
C TYR A 94 -2.11 2.33 -0.99
N PHE A 95 -3.11 2.83 -0.25
CA PHE A 95 -3.73 4.14 -0.42
C PHE A 95 -3.54 4.96 0.85
N TYR A 96 -2.85 6.10 0.72
CA TYR A 96 -2.51 6.97 1.85
C TYR A 96 -3.34 8.23 1.88
N GLY A 97 -3.49 8.82 3.08
CA GLY A 97 -4.14 10.11 3.26
C GLY A 97 -5.65 10.08 3.01
N ALA A 98 -6.24 8.90 3.09
CA ALA A 98 -7.66 8.73 2.93
C ALA A 98 -8.44 9.42 4.06
N ASN A 99 -9.51 10.09 3.72
CA ASN A 99 -10.55 10.48 4.68
C ASN A 99 -11.26 9.21 5.19
N LYS A 100 -12.22 9.36 6.11
CA LYS A 100 -12.95 8.23 6.72
C LYS A 100 -13.45 7.15 5.75
N ASN A 101 -13.67 7.48 4.49
CA ASN A 101 -14.07 6.51 3.45
C ASN A 101 -13.22 6.74 2.20
N THR A 102 -12.49 5.72 1.78
CA THR A 102 -11.75 5.74 0.52
C THR A 102 -12.57 5.01 -0.54
N VAL A 103 -12.94 5.73 -1.59
CA VAL A 103 -13.65 5.16 -2.73
C VAL A 103 -12.65 4.87 -3.84
N ILE A 104 -12.54 3.61 -4.24
CA ILE A 104 -11.66 3.16 -5.31
C ILE A 104 -12.52 2.87 -6.54
N PRO A 105 -12.27 3.54 -7.69
CA PRO A 105 -12.93 3.16 -8.94
C PRO A 105 -12.41 1.79 -9.41
N VAL A 106 -13.34 0.92 -9.78
CA VAL A 106 -13.05 -0.45 -10.22
C VAL A 106 -13.71 -0.69 -11.57
N TRP A 107 -12.96 -1.19 -12.51
CA TRP A 107 -13.51 -1.67 -13.78
C TRP A 107 -14.13 -3.05 -13.57
N GLY A 108 -15.44 -3.14 -13.50
CA GLY A 108 -16.16 -4.40 -13.40
C GLY A 108 -16.08 -5.23 -14.68
N THR A 109 -16.06 -4.55 -15.83
CA THR A 109 -15.82 -5.15 -17.15
C THR A 109 -14.75 -4.33 -17.85
N ALA A 110 -13.67 -4.99 -18.29
CA ALA A 110 -12.63 -4.31 -19.05
C ALA A 110 -13.19 -3.79 -20.39
N ALA A 111 -12.64 -2.66 -20.84
CA ALA A 111 -12.90 -2.21 -22.21
C ALA A 111 -12.49 -3.31 -23.21
N SER A 112 -13.23 -3.45 -24.30
CA SER A 112 -12.86 -4.40 -25.36
C SER A 112 -11.47 -4.05 -25.91
N ARG A 113 -10.76 -5.07 -26.37
CA ARG A 113 -9.45 -4.86 -27.02
C ARG A 113 -9.62 -3.89 -28.18
N PRO A 114 -8.72 -2.90 -28.35
CA PRO A 114 -8.74 -2.06 -29.52
C PRO A 114 -8.64 -2.92 -30.80
N ALA A 115 -9.52 -2.65 -31.74
CA ALA A 115 -9.52 -3.28 -33.07
C ALA A 115 -9.18 -2.21 -34.13
N PRO A 116 -8.54 -2.59 -35.23
CA PRO A 116 -8.32 -1.68 -36.34
C PRO A 116 -9.67 -1.25 -36.92
N VAL A 117 -9.81 0.05 -37.18
CA VAL A 117 -11.02 0.65 -37.80
C VAL A 117 -10.61 1.18 -39.16
N GLU A 118 -11.36 0.81 -40.19
CA GLU A 118 -11.16 1.35 -41.54
C GLU A 118 -11.49 2.85 -41.57
N GLU A 119 -10.90 3.58 -42.52
CA GLU A 119 -11.16 5.01 -42.71
C GLU A 119 -12.66 5.24 -42.95
N GLY A 120 -13.28 6.07 -42.10
CA GLY A 120 -14.73 6.29 -42.12
C GLY A 120 -15.58 5.24 -41.36
N GLY A 121 -14.97 4.21 -40.79
CA GLY A 121 -15.66 3.19 -40.00
C GLY A 121 -16.06 3.66 -38.62
N ASN A 122 -17.09 3.03 -38.05
CA ASN A 122 -17.55 3.34 -36.70
C ASN A 122 -16.69 2.59 -35.66
N ILE A 123 -16.29 3.33 -34.60
CA ILE A 123 -15.64 2.73 -33.43
C ILE A 123 -16.70 1.97 -32.65
N SER A 124 -16.51 0.66 -32.46
CA SER A 124 -17.37 -0.13 -31.57
C SER A 124 -17.13 0.27 -30.12
N SER A 125 -18.13 0.86 -29.46
CA SER A 125 -18.06 1.15 -28.03
C SER A 125 -18.37 -0.11 -27.25
N SER A 126 -17.49 -0.53 -26.34
CA SER A 126 -17.85 -1.47 -25.28
C SER A 126 -18.34 -0.69 -24.07
N ASN A 127 -19.46 -1.06 -23.52
CA ASN A 127 -19.94 -0.51 -22.26
C ASN A 127 -19.09 -1.07 -21.12
N GLY A 128 -17.93 -0.44 -20.87
CA GLY A 128 -17.16 -0.70 -19.65
C GLY A 128 -17.99 -0.27 -18.43
N ASN A 129 -18.27 -1.18 -17.51
CA ASN A 129 -18.95 -0.84 -16.27
C ASN A 129 -17.91 -0.40 -15.24
N LEU A 130 -17.92 0.89 -14.90
CA LEU A 130 -17.10 1.43 -13.82
C LEU A 130 -17.89 1.33 -12.51
N GLY A 131 -17.49 0.40 -11.67
CA GLY A 131 -17.98 0.27 -10.30
C GLY A 131 -17.11 1.05 -9.30
N THR A 132 -17.53 1.07 -8.06
CA THR A 132 -16.76 1.65 -6.95
C THR A 132 -16.67 0.65 -5.81
N GLN A 133 -15.46 0.50 -5.24
CA GLN A 133 -15.26 -0.20 -3.97
C GLN A 133 -14.97 0.83 -2.88
N THR A 134 -15.71 0.74 -1.79
CA THR A 134 -15.51 1.64 -0.64
C THR A 134 -14.76 0.88 0.45
N LEU A 135 -13.65 1.47 0.89
CA LEU A 135 -12.90 1.06 2.06
C LEU A 135 -13.27 1.98 3.22
N VAL A 136 -13.72 1.39 4.32
CA VAL A 136 -14.08 2.10 5.55
C VAL A 136 -13.02 1.78 6.59
N PRO A 137 -12.08 2.74 6.88
CA PRO A 137 -11.03 2.50 7.84
C PRO A 137 -11.55 2.46 9.28
N TYR A 138 -11.01 1.52 10.05
CA TYR A 138 -11.23 1.37 11.48
C TYR A 138 -9.93 1.54 12.24
N ALA A 139 -10.00 1.95 13.50
CA ALA A 139 -8.84 2.12 14.36
C ALA A 139 -8.23 0.76 14.71
N TYR A 140 -6.97 0.57 14.35
CA TYR A 140 -6.13 -0.53 14.80
C TYR A 140 -5.19 0.04 15.85
N ALA A 141 -5.31 -0.44 17.08
CA ALA A 141 -4.53 0.04 18.21
C ALA A 141 -3.64 -1.06 18.75
N THR A 142 -2.43 -0.70 19.13
CA THR A 142 -1.49 -1.54 19.86
C THR A 142 -0.99 -0.81 21.09
N SER A 143 -0.69 -1.57 22.15
CA SER A 143 -0.14 -1.04 23.38
C SER A 143 1.22 -1.67 23.66
N PHE A 144 2.21 -0.87 23.99
CA PHE A 144 3.55 -1.33 24.27
C PHE A 144 4.14 -0.61 25.49
N ASN A 145 4.99 -1.33 26.21
CA ASN A 145 5.65 -0.84 27.41
C ASN A 145 7.09 -0.43 27.06
N VAL A 146 7.48 0.76 27.49
CA VAL A 146 8.85 1.26 27.39
C VAL A 146 9.42 1.40 28.78
N SER A 147 10.57 0.78 29.04
CA SER A 147 11.23 0.91 30.35
C SER A 147 11.79 2.32 30.53
N GLN A 148 11.91 2.75 31.77
CA GLN A 148 12.51 4.06 32.08
C GLN A 148 13.96 4.14 31.57
N GLU A 149 14.68 3.03 31.64
CA GLU A 149 16.06 2.91 31.13
C GLU A 149 16.12 3.14 29.60
N THR A 150 15.17 2.60 28.84
CA THR A 150 15.06 2.81 27.38
C THR A 150 14.75 4.29 27.08
N LEU A 151 13.93 4.96 27.89
CA LEU A 151 13.63 6.38 27.72
C LEU A 151 14.84 7.29 27.98
N ASP A 152 15.81 6.81 28.77
CA ASP A 152 17.06 7.53 29.06
C ASP A 152 18.12 7.35 27.96
N LEU A 153 17.89 6.45 26.99
CA LEU A 153 18.76 6.29 25.81
C LEU A 153 18.80 7.55 24.94
N SER A 154 19.76 7.61 24.02
CA SER A 154 19.85 8.70 23.06
C SER A 154 18.56 8.80 22.21
N ALA A 155 18.22 10.00 21.77
CA ALA A 155 17.00 10.19 20.97
C ALA A 155 17.03 9.39 19.67
N ILE A 156 18.20 9.18 19.07
CA ILE A 156 18.37 8.44 17.81
C ILE A 156 18.11 6.95 18.03
N ASP A 157 18.67 6.38 19.08
CA ASP A 157 18.50 4.95 19.39
C ASP A 157 17.04 4.65 19.76
N PHE A 158 16.41 5.53 20.53
CA PHE A 158 15.00 5.39 20.89
C PHE A 158 14.06 5.56 19.69
N GLU A 159 14.37 6.47 18.75
CA GLU A 159 13.61 6.64 17.52
C GLU A 159 13.63 5.37 16.67
N ALA A 160 14.80 4.78 16.46
CA ALA A 160 14.97 3.56 15.66
C ALA A 160 14.22 2.37 16.28
N GLU A 161 14.30 2.21 17.61
CA GLU A 161 13.59 1.16 18.34
C GLU A 161 12.06 1.31 18.25
N LEU A 162 11.57 2.54 18.43
CA LEU A 162 10.14 2.84 18.29
C LEU A 162 9.61 2.51 16.90
N GLN A 163 10.34 2.91 15.85
CA GLN A 163 9.99 2.59 14.47
C GLN A 163 9.94 1.08 14.25
N GLY A 164 10.91 0.34 14.79
CA GLY A 164 10.97 -1.12 14.71
C GLY A 164 9.75 -1.79 15.33
N ILE A 165 9.44 -1.44 16.58
CA ILE A 165 8.32 -1.99 17.34
C ILE A 165 6.98 -1.74 16.63
N LEU A 166 6.75 -0.50 16.19
CA LEU A 166 5.51 -0.15 15.49
C LEU A 166 5.41 -0.84 14.13
N ALA A 167 6.51 -0.89 13.36
CA ALA A 167 6.54 -1.56 12.08
C ALA A 167 6.23 -3.06 12.21
N ASP A 168 6.79 -3.73 13.21
CA ASP A 168 6.54 -5.15 13.46
C ASP A 168 5.08 -5.41 13.86
N ALA A 169 4.54 -4.64 14.79
CA ALA A 169 3.18 -4.81 15.27
C ALA A 169 2.13 -4.58 14.17
N TYR A 170 2.28 -3.50 13.40
CA TYR A 170 1.34 -3.22 12.31
C TYR A 170 1.54 -4.14 11.10
N ALA A 171 2.77 -4.57 10.80
CA ALA A 171 3.03 -5.53 9.74
C ALA A 171 2.34 -6.87 10.03
N ASP A 172 2.48 -7.37 11.26
CA ASP A 172 1.82 -8.60 11.72
C ASP A 172 0.30 -8.47 11.62
N ALA A 173 -0.28 -7.39 12.13
CA ALA A 173 -1.71 -7.16 12.12
C ALA A 173 -2.27 -7.10 10.68
N ILE A 174 -1.63 -6.35 9.77
CA ILE A 174 -2.10 -6.22 8.39
C ILE A 174 -1.94 -7.54 7.65
N ALA A 175 -0.81 -8.24 7.79
CA ALA A 175 -0.59 -9.52 7.15
C ALA A 175 -1.62 -10.56 7.61
N TYR A 176 -1.87 -10.65 8.92
CA TYR A 176 -2.91 -11.51 9.46
C TYR A 176 -4.29 -11.20 8.89
N GLN A 177 -4.66 -9.92 8.87
CA GLN A 177 -5.97 -9.47 8.38
C GLN A 177 -6.16 -9.68 6.87
N ILE A 178 -5.09 -9.61 6.07
CA ILE A 178 -5.16 -9.91 4.63
C ILE A 178 -5.57 -11.36 4.40
N PHE A 179 -5.06 -12.30 5.17
CA PHE A 179 -5.41 -13.72 5.01
C PHE A 179 -6.69 -14.09 5.75
N ASN A 180 -6.86 -13.65 7.00
CA ASN A 180 -7.85 -14.17 7.94
C ASN A 180 -8.96 -13.18 8.31
N GLY A 181 -8.97 -11.97 7.73
CA GLY A 181 -10.00 -10.98 8.00
C GLY A 181 -11.38 -11.47 7.55
N ASN A 182 -12.40 -11.28 8.38
CA ASN A 182 -13.76 -11.75 8.11
C ASN A 182 -14.68 -10.68 7.46
N GLY A 183 -14.15 -9.49 7.16
CA GLY A 183 -14.91 -8.39 6.54
C GLY A 183 -15.96 -7.73 7.42
N SER A 184 -16.03 -8.04 8.71
CA SER A 184 -17.03 -7.52 9.64
C SER A 184 -16.38 -6.93 10.89
N GLY A 185 -17.09 -6.03 11.59
CA GLY A 185 -16.63 -5.47 12.86
C GLY A 185 -15.35 -4.64 12.79
N GLY A 186 -15.00 -4.13 11.61
CA GLY A 186 -13.75 -3.38 11.40
C GLY A 186 -12.59 -4.21 10.90
N ASN A 187 -12.73 -5.54 10.78
CA ASN A 187 -11.72 -6.39 10.18
C ASN A 187 -11.67 -6.21 8.66
N PHE A 188 -10.52 -6.46 8.07
CA PHE A 188 -10.37 -6.49 6.61
C PHE A 188 -11.25 -7.58 6.00
N THR A 189 -11.64 -7.40 4.75
CA THR A 189 -12.13 -8.52 3.95
C THR A 189 -10.93 -9.32 3.50
N GLY A 190 -10.60 -10.36 4.26
CA GLY A 190 -9.44 -11.22 4.01
C GLY A 190 -9.68 -12.19 2.86
N LEU A 191 -8.60 -12.87 2.46
CA LEU A 191 -8.65 -13.84 1.36
C LEU A 191 -9.55 -15.02 1.69
N SER A 192 -9.56 -15.49 2.93
CA SER A 192 -10.42 -16.59 3.38
C SER A 192 -11.92 -16.23 3.47
N ALA A 193 -12.27 -14.94 3.44
CA ALA A 193 -13.65 -14.45 3.48
C ALA A 193 -14.21 -14.07 2.11
N MET A 194 -13.44 -14.23 1.03
CA MET A 194 -13.89 -13.95 -0.32
C MET A 194 -14.97 -14.95 -0.75
N THR A 195 -15.99 -14.45 -1.43
CA THR A 195 -17.07 -15.28 -1.99
C THR A 195 -17.03 -15.33 -3.52
N GLY A 196 -16.37 -14.36 -4.15
CA GLY A 196 -16.28 -14.22 -5.60
C GLY A 196 -14.97 -14.74 -6.20
N ALA A 197 -14.07 -15.33 -5.41
CA ALA A 197 -12.82 -15.92 -5.90
C ALA A 197 -13.11 -17.20 -6.73
N LYS A 198 -12.28 -17.46 -7.74
CA LYS A 198 -12.33 -18.71 -8.49
C LYS A 198 -11.78 -19.84 -7.63
N LYS A 199 -12.60 -20.83 -7.29
CA LYS A 199 -12.18 -22.01 -6.53
C LYS A 199 -11.74 -23.13 -7.47
N ILE A 200 -10.55 -23.68 -7.21
CA ILE A 200 -10.02 -24.90 -7.87
C ILE A 200 -9.95 -25.96 -6.79
N GLU A 201 -10.51 -27.13 -7.03
CA GLU A 201 -10.42 -28.25 -6.12
C GLU A 201 -9.29 -29.21 -6.55
N THR A 202 -8.67 -29.89 -5.56
CA THR A 202 -7.69 -30.95 -5.83
C THR A 202 -8.32 -32.09 -6.64
N ALA A 203 -7.53 -32.77 -7.42
CA ALA A 203 -8.01 -33.84 -8.28
C ALA A 203 -8.57 -35.03 -7.49
N VAL A 204 -7.95 -35.33 -6.34
CA VAL A 204 -8.34 -36.43 -5.47
C VAL A 204 -8.85 -35.91 -4.11
N ALA A 205 -9.91 -36.50 -3.61
CA ALA A 205 -10.47 -36.14 -2.30
C ALA A 205 -9.45 -36.35 -1.17
N SER A 206 -9.41 -35.38 -0.27
CA SER A 206 -8.53 -35.36 0.90
C SER A 206 -7.02 -35.55 0.60
N THR A 207 -6.60 -35.32 -0.64
CA THR A 207 -5.21 -35.47 -1.06
C THR A 207 -4.77 -34.25 -1.88
N MET A 208 -3.58 -33.78 -1.64
CA MET A 208 -2.95 -32.69 -2.38
C MET A 208 -1.74 -33.20 -3.15
N THR A 209 -1.60 -32.81 -4.39
CA THR A 209 -0.47 -33.18 -5.24
C THR A 209 0.20 -31.92 -5.84
N LEU A 210 1.45 -32.05 -6.24
CA LEU A 210 2.16 -30.97 -6.96
C LEU A 210 1.48 -30.62 -8.29
N ALA A 211 0.76 -31.58 -8.92
CA ALA A 211 -0.04 -31.29 -10.12
C ALA A 211 -1.19 -30.32 -9.83
N ASP A 212 -1.81 -30.39 -8.64
CA ASP A 212 -2.87 -29.44 -8.26
C ASP A 212 -2.32 -28.01 -8.10
N LEU A 213 -1.12 -27.90 -7.52
CA LEU A 213 -0.43 -26.62 -7.41
C LEU A 213 0.00 -26.07 -8.80
N ALA A 214 0.44 -26.95 -9.71
CA ALA A 214 0.72 -26.57 -11.09
C ALA A 214 -0.54 -26.10 -11.83
N ASN A 215 -1.68 -26.76 -11.62
CA ASN A 215 -2.98 -26.33 -12.19
C ASN A 215 -3.40 -24.96 -11.68
N LEU A 216 -3.15 -24.66 -10.40
CA LEU A 216 -3.35 -23.32 -9.82
C LEU A 216 -2.46 -22.29 -10.54
N ALA A 217 -1.16 -22.59 -10.71
CA ALA A 217 -0.21 -21.72 -11.37
C ALA A 217 -0.59 -21.44 -12.83
N LEU A 218 -0.97 -22.46 -13.59
CA LEU A 218 -1.44 -22.32 -14.98
C LEU A 218 -2.72 -21.50 -15.09
N SER A 219 -3.69 -21.74 -14.17
CA SER A 219 -4.92 -20.95 -14.12
C SER A 219 -4.68 -19.48 -13.75
N LEU A 220 -3.61 -19.20 -13.04
CA LEU A 220 -3.19 -17.84 -12.70
C LEU A 220 -2.47 -17.17 -13.87
N ALA A 221 -1.60 -17.90 -14.57
CA ALA A 221 -0.90 -17.42 -15.77
C ALA A 221 -1.86 -17.02 -16.90
N ASP A 222 -3.02 -17.68 -17.00
CA ASP A 222 -4.09 -17.30 -17.94
C ASP A 222 -4.70 -15.92 -17.63
N LYS A 223 -4.63 -15.47 -16.38
CA LYS A 223 -5.21 -14.20 -15.94
C LYS A 223 -4.20 -13.05 -15.86
N THR A 224 -2.97 -13.32 -15.47
CA THR A 224 -1.96 -12.29 -15.18
C THR A 224 -0.53 -12.83 -15.23
N ASP A 225 0.37 -12.03 -15.79
CA ASP A 225 1.81 -12.33 -15.82
C ASP A 225 2.51 -12.00 -14.49
N ALA A 226 1.87 -11.22 -13.62
CA ALA A 226 2.43 -10.76 -12.34
C ALA A 226 1.88 -11.53 -11.13
N GLY A 227 1.31 -12.70 -11.38
CA GLY A 227 0.73 -13.55 -10.35
C GLY A 227 1.76 -14.16 -9.42
N CYS A 228 1.36 -14.41 -8.17
CA CYS A 228 2.13 -15.20 -7.21
C CYS A 228 1.18 -16.04 -6.35
N ILE A 229 1.74 -17.07 -5.74
CA ILE A 229 1.01 -18.01 -4.89
C ILE A 229 1.51 -17.87 -3.46
N PHE A 230 0.57 -17.83 -2.50
CA PHE A 230 0.86 -17.85 -1.07
C PHE A 230 0.28 -19.12 -0.45
N LEU A 231 1.07 -19.77 0.39
CA LEU A 231 0.69 -20.96 1.15
C LEU A 231 1.40 -21.02 2.50
N SER A 232 0.90 -21.85 3.41
CA SER A 232 1.51 -22.02 4.73
C SER A 232 2.71 -22.99 4.70
N PRO A 233 3.62 -22.92 5.70
CA PRO A 233 4.73 -23.86 5.82
C PRO A 233 4.28 -25.32 5.90
N ALA A 234 3.13 -25.59 6.56
CA ALA A 234 2.57 -26.94 6.67
C ALA A 234 2.13 -27.49 5.30
N VAL A 235 1.40 -26.67 4.53
CA VAL A 235 0.97 -27.00 3.16
C VAL A 235 2.17 -27.17 2.24
N TYR A 236 3.18 -26.28 2.35
CA TYR A 236 4.42 -26.40 1.57
C TYR A 236 5.15 -27.73 1.84
N SER A 237 5.26 -28.12 3.10
CA SER A 237 5.88 -29.41 3.46
C SER A 237 5.10 -30.62 2.92
N ALA A 238 3.77 -30.52 2.89
CA ALA A 238 2.92 -31.57 2.32
C ALA A 238 3.11 -31.71 0.80
N PHE A 239 3.25 -30.61 0.08
CA PHE A 239 3.56 -30.64 -1.36
C PHE A 239 4.96 -31.23 -1.64
N ILE A 240 5.96 -30.88 -0.84
CA ILE A 240 7.31 -31.47 -1.01
C ILE A 240 7.33 -32.97 -0.69
N ALA A 241 6.47 -33.42 0.21
CA ALA A 241 6.35 -34.86 0.55
C ALA A 241 5.71 -35.68 -0.59
N ASP A 242 5.15 -35.07 -1.63
CA ASP A 242 4.70 -35.77 -2.83
C ASP A 242 5.91 -36.38 -3.57
N THR A 243 6.03 -37.71 -3.53
CA THR A 243 7.12 -38.45 -4.11
C THR A 243 6.77 -39.10 -5.47
N THR A 244 5.66 -38.69 -6.06
CA THR A 244 5.20 -39.19 -7.37
C THR A 244 6.24 -38.87 -8.44
N ASP A 245 6.72 -39.89 -9.17
CA ASP A 245 7.78 -39.72 -10.17
C ASP A 245 7.42 -38.70 -11.28
N SER A 246 6.16 -38.65 -11.69
CA SER A 246 5.67 -37.67 -12.69
C SER A 246 5.73 -36.21 -12.18
N HIS A 247 5.80 -35.98 -10.88
CA HIS A 247 5.84 -34.64 -10.27
C HIS A 247 7.27 -34.22 -9.85
N LYS A 248 8.27 -35.04 -10.16
CA LYS A 248 9.66 -34.80 -9.72
C LYS A 248 10.20 -33.44 -10.18
N VAL A 249 9.91 -33.05 -11.42
CA VAL A 249 10.34 -31.75 -11.97
C VAL A 249 9.73 -30.60 -11.18
N TYR A 250 8.45 -30.63 -10.92
CA TYR A 250 7.76 -29.58 -10.12
C TYR A 250 8.32 -29.47 -8.72
N ARG A 251 8.65 -30.61 -8.11
CA ARG A 251 9.26 -30.65 -6.79
C ARG A 251 10.66 -30.04 -6.78
N GLU A 252 11.49 -30.36 -7.76
CA GLU A 252 12.83 -29.80 -7.90
C GLU A 252 12.79 -28.29 -8.11
N ASP A 253 11.91 -27.78 -8.95
CA ASP A 253 11.72 -26.34 -9.22
C ASP A 253 11.18 -25.61 -7.97
N LEU A 254 10.24 -26.23 -7.24
CA LEU A 254 9.68 -25.66 -6.03
C LEU A 254 10.73 -25.58 -4.90
N ILE A 255 11.60 -26.57 -4.77
CA ILE A 255 12.66 -26.58 -3.75
C ILE A 255 13.78 -25.60 -4.12
N ARG A 256 14.23 -25.61 -5.38
CA ARG A 256 15.38 -24.82 -5.83
C ARG A 256 15.04 -23.35 -5.99
N ASP A 257 13.96 -23.05 -6.74
CA ASP A 257 13.65 -21.70 -7.20
C ASP A 257 12.43 -21.11 -6.52
N LYS A 258 11.73 -21.88 -5.66
CA LYS A 258 10.42 -21.48 -5.07
C LYS A 258 9.44 -21.02 -6.14
N LYS A 259 9.39 -21.72 -7.26
CA LYS A 259 8.50 -21.44 -8.39
C LYS A 259 7.84 -22.74 -8.84
N ILE A 260 6.67 -22.58 -9.44
CA ILE A 260 6.01 -23.66 -10.17
C ILE A 260 5.44 -23.06 -11.46
N GLU A 261 5.70 -23.66 -12.62
CA GLU A 261 5.29 -23.12 -13.93
C GLU A 261 5.61 -21.61 -14.08
N ASN A 262 6.83 -21.19 -13.71
CA ASN A 262 7.28 -19.78 -13.69
C ASN A 262 6.56 -18.84 -12.68
N VAL A 263 5.55 -19.32 -11.94
CA VAL A 263 4.85 -18.53 -10.93
C VAL A 263 5.58 -18.64 -9.60
N PRO A 264 5.96 -17.51 -8.96
CA PRO A 264 6.65 -17.52 -7.67
C PRO A 264 5.70 -17.98 -6.55
N VAL A 265 6.22 -18.81 -5.67
CA VAL A 265 5.53 -19.37 -4.51
C VAL A 265 6.15 -18.79 -3.24
N PHE A 266 5.34 -18.12 -2.44
CA PHE A 266 5.73 -17.52 -1.16
C PHE A 266 5.14 -18.30 0.01
N ILE A 267 5.96 -18.50 1.02
CA ILE A 267 5.59 -19.23 2.23
C ILE A 267 5.31 -18.19 3.32
N THR A 268 4.14 -18.27 3.94
CA THR A 268 3.75 -17.38 5.03
C THR A 268 3.01 -18.13 6.13
N SER A 269 3.28 -17.77 7.37
CA SER A 269 2.58 -18.35 8.54
C SER A 269 1.12 -17.88 8.66
N TYR A 270 0.74 -16.83 7.96
CA TYR A 270 -0.62 -16.28 8.01
C TYR A 270 -1.61 -17.01 7.09
N ALA A 271 -1.11 -17.75 6.09
CA ALA A 271 -1.96 -18.57 5.23
C ALA A 271 -2.55 -19.77 6.01
N PRO A 272 -3.75 -20.26 5.63
CA PRO A 272 -4.35 -21.42 6.27
C PRO A 272 -3.43 -22.64 6.27
N SER A 273 -3.38 -23.33 7.40
CA SER A 273 -2.55 -24.53 7.60
C SER A 273 -3.35 -25.82 7.64
N THR A 274 -4.69 -25.71 7.66
CA THR A 274 -5.61 -26.87 7.65
C THR A 274 -5.67 -27.46 6.24
N MET A 275 -5.78 -28.78 6.16
CA MET A 275 -5.75 -29.56 4.92
C MET A 275 -6.88 -30.57 4.85
N ALA A 276 -7.99 -30.33 5.56
CA ALA A 276 -9.16 -31.17 5.51
C ALA A 276 -9.97 -30.94 4.22
N GLY A 277 -10.84 -31.89 3.88
CA GLY A 277 -11.71 -31.75 2.73
C GLY A 277 -12.58 -30.48 2.82
N GLY A 278 -12.52 -29.63 1.79
CA GLY A 278 -13.18 -28.34 1.74
C GLY A 278 -12.32 -27.14 2.14
N ASP A 279 -11.17 -27.37 2.82
CA ASP A 279 -10.28 -26.28 3.24
C ASP A 279 -9.52 -25.67 2.08
N VAL A 280 -9.33 -24.35 2.13
CA VAL A 280 -8.46 -23.63 1.19
C VAL A 280 -7.02 -23.72 1.69
N VAL A 281 -6.12 -24.19 0.82
CA VAL A 281 -4.72 -24.45 1.16
C VAL A 281 -3.74 -23.47 0.52
N ALA A 282 -4.10 -22.86 -0.61
CA ALA A 282 -3.26 -21.89 -1.28
C ALA A 282 -4.10 -20.80 -1.96
N PHE A 283 -3.53 -19.61 -2.04
CA PHE A 283 -4.10 -18.45 -2.73
C PHE A 283 -3.18 -18.03 -3.87
N GLY A 284 -3.73 -17.96 -5.08
CA GLY A 284 -3.04 -17.43 -6.26
C GLY A 284 -3.70 -16.15 -6.75
N ALA A 285 -2.93 -15.08 -6.90
CA ALA A 285 -3.42 -13.82 -7.45
C ALA A 285 -2.29 -12.88 -7.88
N ASP A 286 -2.65 -11.85 -8.61
CA ASP A 286 -1.91 -10.59 -8.61
C ASP A 286 -2.38 -9.76 -7.41
N PHE A 287 -1.60 -9.77 -6.34
CA PHE A 287 -1.96 -9.12 -5.06
C PHE A 287 -2.00 -7.59 -5.14
N ARG A 288 -1.59 -6.97 -6.26
CA ARG A 288 -1.87 -5.54 -6.52
C ARG A 288 -3.36 -5.25 -6.63
N ASN A 289 -4.18 -6.29 -6.84
CA ASN A 289 -5.64 -6.21 -6.77
C ASN A 289 -6.19 -6.24 -5.34
N TYR A 290 -5.35 -6.37 -4.32
CA TYR A 290 -5.73 -6.18 -2.93
C TYR A 290 -5.38 -4.77 -2.49
N ALA A 291 -6.36 -4.00 -2.02
CA ALA A 291 -6.20 -2.61 -1.60
C ALA A 291 -6.15 -2.52 -0.09
N VAL A 292 -5.13 -1.85 0.42
CA VAL A 292 -5.01 -1.47 1.84
C VAL A 292 -5.06 0.05 1.93
N ALA A 293 -6.05 0.59 2.62
CA ALA A 293 -6.16 2.00 2.90
C ALA A 293 -5.57 2.29 4.29
N VAL A 294 -4.67 3.26 4.32
CA VAL A 294 -4.10 3.81 5.55
C VAL A 294 -4.62 5.24 5.66
N ALA A 295 -5.52 5.46 6.63
CA ALA A 295 -6.23 6.70 6.78
C ALA A 295 -5.92 7.37 8.11
N GLY A 296 -5.93 8.69 8.12
CA GLY A 296 -5.70 9.47 9.33
C GLY A 296 -4.24 9.49 9.79
N ASP A 297 -4.10 9.85 11.03
CA ASP A 297 -2.82 10.14 11.68
C ASP A 297 -2.42 8.97 12.58
N LEU A 298 -1.12 8.69 12.65
CA LEU A 298 -0.59 7.84 13.71
C LEU A 298 -0.64 8.62 15.02
N ARG A 299 -1.39 8.13 16.00
CA ARG A 299 -1.50 8.73 17.32
C ARG A 299 -0.85 7.85 18.37
N ILE A 300 0.00 8.43 19.19
CA ILE A 300 0.64 7.75 20.32
C ILE A 300 0.28 8.49 21.61
N THR A 301 -0.30 7.77 22.55
CA THR A 301 -0.78 8.33 23.81
C THR A 301 -0.12 7.62 25.00
N PRO A 302 0.57 8.33 25.89
CA PRO A 302 1.11 7.74 27.10
C PRO A 302 -0.03 7.37 28.05
N LYS A 303 0.13 6.26 28.74
CA LYS A 303 -0.77 5.76 29.76
C LYS A 303 0.01 5.57 31.05
N ASP A 304 -0.43 6.26 32.09
CA ASP A 304 0.20 6.11 33.38
C ASP A 304 0.03 4.69 33.93
N ASN A 305 1.14 4.10 34.36
CA ASN A 305 1.16 2.80 34.98
C ASN A 305 1.79 2.95 36.41
N PRO A 306 1.00 3.35 37.41
CA PRO A 306 1.51 3.61 38.73
C PRO A 306 2.16 2.38 39.36
N GLY A 307 3.43 2.48 39.73
CA GLY A 307 4.19 1.42 40.37
C GLY A 307 5.02 0.55 39.44
N ALA A 308 5.00 0.79 38.13
CA ALA A 308 5.92 0.15 37.18
C ALA A 308 7.07 1.12 36.84
N LEU A 309 8.29 0.58 36.71
CA LEU A 309 9.45 1.31 36.17
C LEU A 309 9.38 1.36 34.61
N ALA A 310 8.17 1.50 34.07
CA ALA A 310 7.89 1.52 32.65
C ALA A 310 6.69 2.45 32.37
N VAL A 311 6.68 3.06 31.20
CA VAL A 311 5.56 3.83 30.67
C VAL A 311 4.90 3.03 29.56
N THR A 312 3.58 2.87 29.65
CA THR A 312 2.78 2.22 28.59
C THR A 312 2.36 3.27 27.58
N TYR A 313 2.50 2.96 26.30
CA TYR A 313 2.05 3.82 25.21
C TYR A 313 1.03 3.07 24.36
N ASP A 314 -0.08 3.71 24.07
CA ASP A 314 -1.07 3.22 23.13
C ASP A 314 -0.85 3.92 21.79
N ALA A 315 -0.62 3.14 20.74
CA ALA A 315 -0.50 3.63 19.37
C ALA A 315 -1.71 3.21 18.56
N ASP A 316 -2.35 4.12 17.88
CA ASP A 316 -3.49 3.82 17.00
C ASP A 316 -3.35 4.44 15.61
N MET A 317 -3.79 3.69 14.60
CA MET A 317 -3.82 4.06 13.20
C MET A 317 -5.08 3.50 12.53
N TYR A 318 -5.65 4.22 11.58
CA TYR A 318 -6.85 3.78 10.89
C TYR A 318 -6.49 2.97 9.64
N LEU A 319 -6.97 1.74 9.57
CA LEU A 319 -6.68 0.78 8.50
C LEU A 319 -7.97 0.19 7.92
N ALA A 320 -7.95 -0.10 6.63
CA ALA A 320 -8.95 -0.92 5.96
C ALA A 320 -8.29 -1.73 4.86
N GLY A 321 -8.77 -2.94 4.62
CA GLY A 321 -8.26 -3.80 3.56
C GLY A 321 -9.39 -4.57 2.88
N LYS A 322 -9.33 -4.63 1.53
CA LYS A 322 -10.34 -5.36 0.76
C LYS A 322 -9.76 -5.75 -0.61
N PRO A 323 -10.13 -6.93 -1.16
CA PRO A 323 -9.89 -7.24 -2.56
C PRO A 323 -10.70 -6.29 -3.45
N VAL A 324 -10.04 -5.72 -4.46
CA VAL A 324 -10.67 -4.77 -5.40
C VAL A 324 -11.60 -5.50 -6.34
N ILE A 325 -11.13 -6.63 -6.92
CA ILE A 325 -11.90 -7.52 -7.77
C ILE A 325 -11.65 -8.94 -7.29
N GLU A 326 -12.63 -9.54 -6.60
CA GLU A 326 -12.50 -10.89 -6.06
C GLU A 326 -12.28 -11.96 -7.14
N GLY A 327 -12.87 -11.80 -8.30
CA GLY A 327 -12.72 -12.73 -9.43
C GLY A 327 -11.30 -12.88 -9.99
N ASN A 328 -10.37 -11.99 -9.62
CA ASN A 328 -8.95 -12.08 -9.98
C ASN A 328 -8.14 -12.97 -9.02
N PHE A 329 -8.74 -13.39 -7.93
CA PHE A 329 -8.15 -14.32 -6.98
C PHE A 329 -8.57 -15.75 -7.29
N ILE A 330 -7.67 -16.68 -7.08
CA ILE A 330 -7.89 -18.10 -7.26
C ILE A 330 -7.55 -18.80 -5.95
N GLU A 331 -8.44 -19.65 -5.49
CA GLU A 331 -8.26 -20.47 -4.29
C GLU A 331 -8.06 -21.92 -4.68
N LEU A 332 -7.03 -22.56 -4.14
CA LEU A 332 -6.90 -24.01 -4.20
C LEU A 332 -7.51 -24.61 -2.94
N ALA A 333 -8.52 -25.41 -3.10
CA ALA A 333 -9.18 -26.10 -1.99
C ALA A 333 -9.01 -27.60 -2.09
N VAL A 334 -8.92 -28.24 -0.95
CA VAL A 334 -8.89 -29.71 -0.86
C VAL A 334 -10.31 -30.21 -1.17
N LYS A 335 -10.43 -31.10 -2.13
CA LYS A 335 -11.70 -31.73 -2.46
C LYS A 335 -12.21 -32.53 -1.26
N ALA A 336 -13.50 -32.37 -0.94
CA ALA A 336 -14.17 -33.06 0.14
C ALA A 336 -14.35 -34.58 -0.10
#